data_a47349f04bde9e37dfaf8b76bb0a52d0
#
_entry.id   a47349f04bde9e37dfaf8b76bb0a52d0
#
_cell.length_a   1.000
_cell.length_b   1.000
_cell.length_c   1.000
_cell.angle_alpha   90.00
_cell.angle_beta   90.00
_cell.angle_gamma   90.00
#
_symmetry.space_group_name_H-M   'P 1'
#
loop_
_entity.id
_entity.type
_entity.pdbx_description
1 polymer ?
#
loop_
_entity_poly.entity_id
_entity_poly.type
_entity_poly.pdbx_seq_one_letter_code
_entity_poly.pdbx_strand_id
1 'polypeptide(L)'
;HFFENIKKALREQGHWQGEIWNRKKNGELFAEMLTISSLKNAKGKTLNYIGLFTDITESKQQQQKLELMAHYDTLTQLPNRSLFADRFAQAVAHSRRSESMLAICFLDLDDFKPVNDNYGHDVGDMLLIEVAKRIKATIREEDTVSRQGGDEFALLLGDIDSFAQCEQLLVRVHHALVQPYLIDGYPHKISASSGITLYPLDDSDLDTLLRHADQSMYQAKLAGKNRYRLFNALDDQYTIKKHNQLQEIEHALLNNEFVLFYQPKVNMKTGVAFGAEALIRWIHPEKGLIPPLEFLPVIDGSDLEIKIGGWVINEALKQLEKWRLQGIHLEVSINISSHHLQSASFLGELENAMSTYPKVDSQHLQLEILESSALSNINHISNIIKACRSTLGINVALDDFGTGYSSLTHLKNLSAGTIKIDRTFVRDILDDPNDYAIIDGVIGLADSFNRKIIAEGVETDIQGLMLLIMGCYEAQGFGIAKPMPTDDIPAWLNDYIPNEKWISYGNQERTLHEKKIELFKITSNQWISRFITNIQSSPEDVELWPIMANTKCHCGSWIRKARQEHLFKQNWLDKLNAVHDEVHHIAYELLLSYQEGEVETARNGLDKLQIVSGKMNKLLDQYDD
;
A
#
# COMPACT_ATOMS: atom_id res chain seq x y z
N HIS A 1 14.64 -73.97 -14.01
CA HIS A 1 14.81 -73.74 -12.55
C HIS A 1 13.50 -73.92 -11.76
N PHE A 2 12.37 -73.37 -12.16
CA PHE A 2 11.12 -73.38 -11.37
C PHE A 2 10.59 -74.80 -11.13
N PHE A 3 10.39 -75.61 -12.19
CA PHE A 3 9.96 -77.04 -12.08
C PHE A 3 10.97 -77.95 -11.37
N GLU A 4 12.25 -77.62 -11.41
CA GLU A 4 13.28 -78.36 -10.66
C GLU A 4 13.17 -78.11 -9.15
N ASN A 5 12.85 -76.89 -8.73
CA ASN A 5 12.59 -76.55 -7.33
C ASN A 5 11.34 -77.27 -6.81
N ILE A 6 10.28 -77.38 -7.59
CA ILE A 6 9.09 -78.15 -7.23
C ILE A 6 9.47 -79.64 -7.01
N LYS A 7 10.19 -80.24 -7.98
CA LYS A 7 10.63 -81.64 -7.90
C LYS A 7 11.56 -81.86 -6.68
N LYS A 8 12.44 -80.93 -6.38
CA LYS A 8 13.34 -81.00 -5.22
C LYS A 8 12.54 -80.98 -3.92
N ALA A 9 11.62 -80.03 -3.75
CA ALA A 9 10.77 -79.93 -2.55
C ALA A 9 9.92 -81.19 -2.34
N LEU A 10 9.32 -81.74 -3.43
CA LEU A 10 8.55 -82.98 -3.36
C LEU A 10 9.38 -84.19 -2.97
N ARG A 11 10.66 -84.27 -3.35
CA ARG A 11 11.55 -85.35 -2.96
C ARG A 11 12.01 -85.21 -1.51
N GLU A 12 12.41 -84.00 -1.10
CA GLU A 12 13.05 -83.75 0.18
C GLU A 12 12.00 -83.58 1.30
N GLN A 13 10.92 -82.81 1.04
CA GLN A 13 9.93 -82.44 2.05
C GLN A 13 8.61 -83.17 1.90
N GLY A 14 8.37 -83.84 0.76
CA GLY A 14 7.14 -84.54 0.49
C GLY A 14 5.97 -83.67 0.01
N HIS A 15 6.09 -82.35 0.05
CA HIS A 15 5.11 -81.41 -0.41
C HIS A 15 5.76 -80.15 -1.00
N TRP A 16 5.03 -79.42 -1.82
CA TRP A 16 5.37 -78.09 -2.34
C TRP A 16 4.09 -77.27 -2.42
N GLN A 17 4.19 -75.95 -2.12
CA GLN A 17 3.13 -75.00 -2.25
C GLN A 17 3.65 -73.69 -2.85
N GLY A 18 2.92 -73.10 -3.72
CA GLY A 18 3.29 -71.82 -4.31
C GLY A 18 2.24 -71.29 -5.29
N GLU A 19 2.37 -70.01 -5.60
CA GLU A 19 1.54 -69.34 -6.60
C GLU A 19 2.14 -69.56 -7.98
N ILE A 20 1.26 -69.89 -8.96
CA ILE A 20 1.65 -70.03 -10.36
C ILE A 20 0.59 -69.43 -11.28
N TRP A 21 1.07 -68.93 -12.43
CA TRP A 21 0.18 -68.50 -13.50
C TRP A 21 -0.02 -69.69 -14.45
N ASN A 22 -1.27 -70.01 -14.68
CA ASN A 22 -1.66 -71.08 -15.58
C ASN A 22 -2.64 -70.57 -16.66
N ARG A 23 -2.92 -71.41 -17.66
CA ARG A 23 -3.79 -71.03 -18.78
C ARG A 23 -4.95 -72.02 -18.93
N LYS A 24 -6.17 -71.48 -18.92
CA LYS A 24 -7.37 -72.27 -19.18
C LYS A 24 -7.43 -72.76 -20.64
N LYS A 25 -8.28 -73.70 -20.95
CA LYS A 25 -8.49 -74.22 -22.32
C LYS A 25 -8.91 -73.16 -23.33
N ASN A 26 -9.61 -72.13 -22.90
CA ASN A 26 -10.02 -70.97 -23.71
C ASN A 26 -8.91 -69.97 -24.00
N GLY A 27 -7.67 -70.17 -23.44
CA GLY A 27 -6.55 -69.28 -23.61
C GLY A 27 -6.41 -68.26 -22.49
N GLU A 28 -7.34 -68.13 -21.59
CA GLU A 28 -7.34 -67.17 -20.47
C GLU A 28 -6.28 -67.54 -19.43
N LEU A 29 -5.49 -66.55 -18.99
CA LEU A 29 -4.51 -66.68 -17.90
C LEU A 29 -5.21 -66.53 -16.55
N PHE A 30 -4.89 -67.39 -15.62
CA PHE A 30 -5.36 -67.32 -14.25
C PHE A 30 -4.24 -67.61 -13.26
N ALA A 31 -4.30 -67.00 -12.10
CA ALA A 31 -3.36 -67.26 -11.00
C ALA A 31 -3.95 -68.35 -10.09
N GLU A 32 -3.16 -69.33 -9.78
CA GLU A 32 -3.57 -70.40 -8.84
C GLU A 32 -2.57 -70.57 -7.71
N MET A 33 -3.08 -70.87 -6.51
CA MET A 33 -2.33 -71.38 -5.40
C MET A 33 -2.31 -72.91 -5.57
N LEU A 34 -1.16 -73.48 -5.94
CA LEU A 34 -0.99 -74.92 -6.19
C LEU A 34 -0.23 -75.54 -5.00
N THR A 35 -0.84 -76.53 -4.36
CA THR A 35 -0.21 -77.39 -3.34
C THR A 35 -0.10 -78.79 -3.95
N ILE A 36 1.13 -79.35 -4.03
CA ILE A 36 1.39 -80.69 -4.46
C ILE A 36 1.96 -81.49 -3.28
N SER A 37 1.36 -82.63 -2.99
CA SER A 37 1.83 -83.57 -1.95
C SER A 37 2.14 -84.93 -2.55
N SER A 38 3.26 -85.54 -2.13
CA SER A 38 3.65 -86.89 -2.53
C SER A 38 3.09 -87.92 -1.59
N LEU A 39 2.31 -88.86 -2.08
CA LEU A 39 1.81 -90.00 -1.31
C LEU A 39 2.86 -91.15 -1.44
N LYS A 40 3.39 -91.55 -0.27
CA LYS A 40 4.44 -92.61 -0.22
C LYS A 40 3.89 -93.88 0.39
N ASN A 41 4.39 -95.03 -0.08
CA ASN A 41 4.09 -96.32 0.52
C ASN A 41 4.92 -96.55 1.81
N ALA A 42 4.67 -97.68 2.53
CA ALA A 42 5.41 -98.06 3.75
C ALA A 42 6.94 -98.25 3.56
N LYS A 43 7.42 -98.35 2.32
CA LYS A 43 8.83 -98.46 1.96
C LYS A 43 9.42 -97.09 1.47
N GLY A 44 8.70 -95.95 1.65
CA GLY A 44 9.19 -94.62 1.29
C GLY A 44 9.11 -94.29 -0.22
N LYS A 45 8.61 -95.19 -1.09
CA LYS A 45 8.49 -94.94 -2.54
C LYS A 45 7.23 -94.15 -2.83
N THR A 46 7.32 -93.06 -3.60
CA THR A 46 6.18 -92.24 -4.03
C THR A 46 5.27 -93.08 -4.94
N LEU A 47 4.00 -93.16 -4.60
CA LEU A 47 2.97 -93.84 -5.38
C LEU A 47 2.22 -92.87 -6.31
N ASN A 48 1.81 -91.74 -5.76
CA ASN A 48 1.05 -90.70 -6.48
C ASN A 48 1.40 -89.31 -6.01
N TYR A 49 1.08 -88.34 -6.79
CA TYR A 49 1.06 -86.92 -6.39
C TYR A 49 -0.40 -86.45 -6.34
N ILE A 50 -0.73 -85.75 -5.28
CA ILE A 50 -2.03 -85.09 -5.11
C ILE A 50 -1.80 -83.62 -5.29
N GLY A 51 -2.43 -83.02 -6.28
CA GLY A 51 -2.44 -81.57 -6.52
C GLY A 51 -3.78 -80.98 -6.08
N LEU A 52 -3.71 -80.00 -5.22
CA LEU A 52 -4.84 -79.12 -4.86
C LEU A 52 -4.54 -77.74 -5.40
N PHE A 53 -5.43 -77.18 -6.17
CA PHE A 53 -5.29 -75.82 -6.66
C PHE A 53 -6.53 -75.01 -6.32
N THR A 54 -6.28 -73.72 -6.03
CA THR A 54 -7.31 -72.71 -5.76
C THR A 54 -7.08 -71.55 -6.71
N ASP A 55 -8.11 -71.13 -7.45
CA ASP A 55 -8.04 -69.94 -8.31
C ASP A 55 -7.96 -68.72 -7.38
N ILE A 56 -6.90 -67.95 -7.48
CA ILE A 56 -6.63 -66.73 -6.69
C ILE A 56 -6.61 -65.50 -7.61
N THR A 57 -7.11 -65.60 -8.84
CA THR A 57 -7.05 -64.50 -9.84
C THR A 57 -7.77 -63.27 -9.32
N GLU A 58 -8.98 -63.41 -8.81
CA GLU A 58 -9.76 -62.32 -8.27
C GLU A 58 -9.05 -61.64 -7.07
N SER A 59 -8.51 -62.45 -6.17
CA SER A 59 -7.74 -61.94 -5.02
C SER A 59 -6.51 -61.15 -5.47
N LYS A 60 -5.80 -61.62 -6.47
CA LYS A 60 -4.63 -60.91 -7.05
C LYS A 60 -5.02 -59.61 -7.74
N GLN A 61 -6.12 -59.65 -8.50
CA GLN A 61 -6.66 -58.43 -9.13
C GLN A 61 -7.12 -57.41 -8.09
N GLN A 62 -7.78 -57.84 -7.01
CA GLN A 62 -8.18 -56.96 -5.91
C GLN A 62 -6.97 -56.41 -5.19
N GLN A 63 -5.94 -57.21 -4.91
CA GLN A 63 -4.69 -56.75 -4.30
C GLN A 63 -4.00 -55.70 -5.17
N GLN A 64 -3.83 -55.95 -6.48
CA GLN A 64 -3.26 -54.97 -7.41
C GLN A 64 -4.09 -53.69 -7.49
N LYS A 65 -5.43 -53.80 -7.47
CA LYS A 65 -6.30 -52.64 -7.43
C LYS A 65 -6.14 -51.84 -6.15
N LEU A 66 -6.01 -52.49 -5.00
CA LEU A 66 -5.74 -51.86 -3.73
C LEU A 66 -4.37 -51.18 -3.70
N GLU A 67 -3.34 -51.81 -4.22
CA GLU A 67 -1.97 -51.21 -4.34
C GLU A 67 -1.98 -49.97 -5.26
N LEU A 68 -2.70 -50.02 -6.38
CA LEU A 68 -2.88 -48.88 -7.26
C LEU A 68 -3.66 -47.76 -6.56
N MET A 69 -4.73 -48.05 -5.85
CA MET A 69 -5.51 -47.07 -5.11
C MET A 69 -4.73 -46.46 -3.93
N ALA A 70 -3.80 -47.20 -3.33
CA ALA A 70 -2.97 -46.71 -2.25
C ALA A 70 -1.96 -45.63 -2.70
N HIS A 71 -1.58 -45.62 -4.00
CA HIS A 71 -0.50 -44.78 -4.52
C HIS A 71 -0.89 -43.86 -5.67
N TYR A 72 -2.03 -44.10 -6.34
CA TYR A 72 -2.45 -43.33 -7.52
C TYR A 72 -3.88 -42.80 -7.36
N ASP A 73 -4.14 -41.60 -7.91
CA ASP A 73 -5.48 -41.06 -8.05
C ASP A 73 -6.29 -41.90 -9.06
N THR A 74 -7.48 -42.32 -8.69
CA THR A 74 -8.31 -43.22 -9.48
C THR A 74 -8.85 -42.61 -10.77
N LEU A 75 -9.02 -41.29 -10.82
CA LEU A 75 -9.52 -40.55 -11.97
C LEU A 75 -8.41 -40.29 -13.00
N THR A 76 -7.34 -39.63 -12.56
CA THR A 76 -6.27 -39.13 -13.44
C THR A 76 -5.12 -40.09 -13.62
N GLN A 77 -5.04 -41.16 -12.83
CA GLN A 77 -3.92 -42.10 -12.78
C GLN A 77 -2.56 -41.48 -12.49
N LEU A 78 -2.56 -40.26 -11.95
CA LEU A 78 -1.36 -39.61 -11.42
C LEU A 78 -1.03 -40.14 -10.01
N PRO A 79 0.21 -40.00 -9.53
CA PRO A 79 0.55 -40.17 -8.14
C PRO A 79 -0.46 -39.42 -7.24
N ASN A 80 -0.89 -40.10 -6.17
CA ASN A 80 -1.68 -39.45 -5.13
C ASN A 80 -0.75 -38.80 -4.07
N ARG A 81 -1.32 -38.19 -3.02
CA ARG A 81 -0.58 -37.54 -1.94
C ARG A 81 0.45 -38.47 -1.26
N SER A 82 0.11 -39.77 -1.08
CA SER A 82 1.00 -40.73 -0.44
C SER A 82 2.25 -41.01 -1.28
N LEU A 83 2.08 -41.29 -2.57
CA LEU A 83 3.22 -41.54 -3.47
C LEU A 83 4.04 -40.26 -3.71
N PHE A 84 3.41 -39.09 -3.69
CA PHE A 84 4.12 -37.82 -3.78
C PHE A 84 5.06 -37.61 -2.57
N ALA A 85 4.58 -37.94 -1.37
CA ALA A 85 5.40 -37.86 -0.16
C ALA A 85 6.63 -38.79 -0.19
N ASP A 86 6.44 -40.02 -0.68
CA ASP A 86 7.54 -40.97 -0.84
C ASP A 86 8.59 -40.47 -1.85
N ARG A 87 8.13 -39.92 -2.99
CA ARG A 87 9.01 -39.34 -4.00
C ARG A 87 9.74 -38.10 -3.51
N PHE A 88 9.07 -37.26 -2.74
CA PHE A 88 9.71 -36.10 -2.10
C PHE A 88 10.86 -36.54 -1.18
N ALA A 89 10.65 -37.52 -0.31
CA ALA A 89 11.70 -38.02 0.57
C ALA A 89 12.93 -38.53 -0.22
N GLN A 90 12.70 -39.20 -1.34
CA GLN A 90 13.78 -39.65 -2.24
C GLN A 90 14.49 -38.47 -2.92
N ALA A 91 13.74 -37.47 -3.40
CA ALA A 91 14.27 -36.28 -4.05
C ALA A 91 15.09 -35.43 -3.09
N VAL A 92 14.66 -35.25 -1.82
CA VAL A 92 15.43 -34.56 -0.79
C VAL A 92 16.77 -35.29 -0.53
N ALA A 93 16.75 -36.63 -0.42
CA ALA A 93 17.98 -37.42 -0.23
C ALA A 93 18.93 -37.31 -1.46
N HIS A 94 18.39 -37.12 -2.66
CA HIS A 94 19.17 -36.87 -3.87
C HIS A 94 19.74 -35.43 -3.86
N SER A 95 18.91 -34.41 -3.69
CA SER A 95 19.27 -32.99 -3.63
C SER A 95 20.40 -32.72 -2.65
N ARG A 96 20.36 -33.33 -1.45
CA ARG A 96 21.44 -33.21 -0.45
C ARG A 96 22.78 -33.77 -0.93
N ARG A 97 22.78 -34.77 -1.82
CA ARG A 97 24.01 -35.39 -2.34
C ARG A 97 24.55 -34.65 -3.56
N SER A 98 23.66 -34.12 -4.42
CA SER A 98 24.03 -33.44 -5.65
C SER A 98 24.18 -31.93 -5.48
N GLU A 99 23.89 -31.40 -4.27
CA GLU A 99 23.86 -29.95 -3.97
C GLU A 99 22.94 -29.15 -4.92
N SER A 100 21.90 -29.81 -5.45
CA SER A 100 20.89 -29.21 -6.32
C SER A 100 19.67 -28.79 -5.52
N MET A 101 18.84 -27.90 -6.09
CA MET A 101 17.57 -27.50 -5.48
C MET A 101 16.42 -28.39 -5.97
N LEU A 102 15.34 -28.42 -5.17
CA LEU A 102 14.04 -28.96 -5.54
C LEU A 102 13.03 -27.83 -5.58
N ALA A 103 12.16 -27.80 -6.58
CA ALA A 103 10.99 -26.93 -6.55
C ALA A 103 9.74 -27.76 -6.25
N ILE A 104 8.98 -27.32 -5.27
CA ILE A 104 7.65 -27.84 -4.92
C ILE A 104 6.63 -26.79 -5.38
N CYS A 105 5.78 -27.19 -6.32
CA CYS A 105 4.75 -26.31 -6.86
C CYS A 105 3.37 -26.84 -6.49
N PHE A 106 2.50 -25.96 -6.00
CA PHE A 106 1.09 -26.25 -5.80
C PHE A 106 0.28 -25.50 -6.86
N LEU A 107 -0.59 -26.17 -7.56
CA LEU A 107 -1.33 -25.66 -8.71
C LEU A 107 -2.82 -25.95 -8.54
N ASP A 108 -3.65 -24.97 -8.80
CA ASP A 108 -5.11 -25.06 -8.76
C ASP A 108 -5.70 -24.48 -10.05
N LEU A 109 -6.75 -25.12 -10.56
CA LEU A 109 -7.41 -24.71 -11.80
C LEU A 109 -8.34 -23.52 -11.53
N ASP A 110 -8.09 -22.42 -12.23
CA ASP A 110 -8.92 -21.21 -12.10
C ASP A 110 -10.32 -21.45 -12.66
N ASP A 111 -11.34 -21.12 -11.86
CA ASP A 111 -12.74 -21.20 -12.27
C ASP A 111 -13.22 -22.62 -12.70
N PHE A 112 -12.67 -23.69 -12.11
CA PHE A 112 -13.08 -25.07 -12.40
C PHE A 112 -14.51 -25.37 -11.93
N LYS A 113 -14.93 -24.82 -10.77
CA LYS A 113 -16.29 -25.01 -10.25
C LYS A 113 -17.38 -24.60 -11.25
N PRO A 114 -17.33 -23.42 -11.92
CA PRO A 114 -18.25 -23.07 -13.01
C PRO A 114 -18.34 -24.09 -14.14
N VAL A 115 -17.27 -24.83 -14.44
CA VAL A 115 -17.32 -25.90 -15.47
C VAL A 115 -18.23 -27.02 -14.98
N ASN A 116 -18.07 -27.49 -13.75
CA ASN A 116 -18.94 -28.49 -13.16
C ASN A 116 -20.41 -28.02 -13.07
N ASP A 117 -20.62 -26.78 -12.63
CA ASP A 117 -21.96 -26.23 -12.44
C ASP A 117 -22.72 -26.05 -13.78
N ASN A 118 -22.02 -25.72 -14.87
CA ASN A 118 -22.63 -25.47 -16.18
C ASN A 118 -22.71 -26.70 -17.09
N TYR A 119 -21.73 -27.65 -16.98
CA TYR A 119 -21.61 -28.76 -17.93
C TYR A 119 -21.68 -30.14 -17.26
N GLY A 120 -21.78 -30.21 -15.93
CA GLY A 120 -21.84 -31.44 -15.17
C GLY A 120 -20.49 -32.04 -14.80
N HIS A 121 -20.49 -32.92 -13.77
CA HIS A 121 -19.28 -33.52 -13.23
C HIS A 121 -18.53 -34.41 -14.24
N ASP A 122 -19.24 -35.07 -15.16
CA ASP A 122 -18.60 -35.92 -16.17
C ASP A 122 -17.68 -35.12 -17.10
N VAL A 123 -18.09 -33.91 -17.49
CA VAL A 123 -17.25 -32.98 -18.28
C VAL A 123 -16.08 -32.46 -17.43
N GLY A 124 -16.30 -32.16 -16.16
CA GLY A 124 -15.24 -31.80 -15.24
C GLY A 124 -14.19 -32.89 -15.06
N ASP A 125 -14.62 -34.14 -14.92
CA ASP A 125 -13.73 -35.31 -14.80
C ASP A 125 -12.88 -35.51 -16.08
N MET A 126 -13.50 -35.40 -17.28
CA MET A 126 -12.76 -35.43 -18.53
C MET A 126 -11.74 -34.29 -18.66
N LEU A 127 -12.10 -33.10 -18.20
CA LEU A 127 -11.20 -31.96 -18.18
C LEU A 127 -9.99 -32.23 -17.24
N LEU A 128 -10.22 -32.75 -16.05
CA LEU A 128 -9.16 -33.12 -15.09
C LEU A 128 -8.20 -34.17 -15.67
N ILE A 129 -8.72 -35.18 -16.37
CA ILE A 129 -7.92 -36.20 -17.04
C ILE A 129 -7.03 -35.56 -18.11
N GLU A 130 -7.56 -34.62 -18.89
CA GLU A 130 -6.81 -33.97 -19.95
C GLU A 130 -5.78 -32.97 -19.41
N VAL A 131 -6.11 -32.24 -18.33
CA VAL A 131 -5.16 -31.41 -17.57
C VAL A 131 -3.99 -32.25 -17.08
N ALA A 132 -4.27 -33.40 -16.45
CA ALA A 132 -3.25 -34.32 -15.95
C ALA A 132 -2.29 -34.78 -17.05
N LYS A 133 -2.83 -35.14 -18.22
CA LYS A 133 -2.03 -35.52 -19.39
C LYS A 133 -1.16 -34.39 -19.90
N ARG A 134 -1.69 -33.15 -19.98
CA ARG A 134 -0.92 -31.98 -20.45
C ARG A 134 0.21 -31.63 -19.51
N ILE A 135 -0.03 -31.63 -18.19
CA ILE A 135 1.03 -31.38 -17.20
C ILE A 135 2.11 -32.46 -17.37
N LYS A 136 1.72 -33.74 -17.37
CA LYS A 136 2.67 -34.87 -17.49
C LYS A 136 3.50 -34.82 -18.78
N ALA A 137 2.91 -34.38 -19.89
CA ALA A 137 3.63 -34.25 -21.17
C ALA A 137 4.59 -33.04 -21.20
N THR A 138 4.43 -32.09 -20.30
CA THR A 138 5.21 -30.84 -20.28
C THR A 138 6.42 -30.90 -19.36
N ILE A 139 6.35 -31.73 -18.30
CA ILE A 139 7.45 -31.94 -17.33
C ILE A 139 8.36 -33.08 -17.80
N ARG A 140 9.54 -33.22 -17.16
CA ARG A 140 10.51 -34.29 -17.46
C ARG A 140 10.04 -35.62 -16.88
N GLU A 141 10.64 -36.73 -17.34
CA GLU A 141 10.32 -38.08 -16.85
C GLU A 141 10.70 -38.30 -15.37
N GLU A 142 11.77 -37.64 -14.93
CA GLU A 142 12.23 -37.62 -13.52
C GLU A 142 11.37 -36.74 -12.60
N ASP A 143 10.65 -35.75 -13.16
CA ASP A 143 9.74 -34.89 -12.38
C ASP A 143 8.47 -35.66 -11.98
N THR A 144 7.86 -35.22 -10.91
CA THR A 144 6.60 -35.82 -10.46
C THR A 144 5.47 -34.80 -10.51
N VAL A 145 4.36 -35.17 -11.16
CA VAL A 145 3.07 -34.51 -10.98
C VAL A 145 2.14 -35.43 -10.19
N SER A 146 1.40 -34.89 -9.25
CA SER A 146 0.40 -35.59 -8.45
C SER A 146 -0.91 -34.80 -8.40
N ARG A 147 -2.01 -35.50 -8.19
CA ARG A 147 -3.29 -34.85 -7.86
C ARG A 147 -3.52 -34.97 -6.37
N GLN A 148 -3.73 -33.83 -5.69
CA GLN A 148 -3.91 -33.77 -4.23
C GLN A 148 -5.38 -33.95 -3.84
N GLY A 149 -6.31 -33.54 -4.72
CA GLY A 149 -7.76 -33.65 -4.56
C GLY A 149 -8.48 -32.60 -5.41
N GLY A 150 -9.75 -32.79 -5.72
CA GLY A 150 -10.52 -31.80 -6.49
C GLY A 150 -9.82 -31.35 -7.78
N ASP A 151 -9.54 -30.08 -7.89
CA ASP A 151 -8.84 -29.38 -8.98
C ASP A 151 -7.38 -29.01 -8.64
N GLU A 152 -6.83 -29.58 -7.55
CA GLU A 152 -5.50 -29.29 -7.04
C GLU A 152 -4.46 -30.33 -7.50
N PHE A 153 -3.34 -29.83 -7.99
CA PHE A 153 -2.18 -30.62 -8.42
C PHE A 153 -0.92 -30.15 -7.69
N ALA A 154 0.01 -31.07 -7.43
CA ALA A 154 1.33 -30.75 -6.93
C ALA A 154 2.40 -31.28 -7.90
N LEU A 155 3.45 -30.46 -8.11
CA LEU A 155 4.62 -30.82 -8.91
C LEU A 155 5.85 -30.84 -8.02
N LEU A 156 6.68 -31.87 -8.23
CA LEU A 156 8.00 -31.98 -7.63
C LEU A 156 9.02 -31.97 -8.77
N LEU A 157 9.82 -30.92 -8.84
CA LEU A 157 10.80 -30.70 -9.89
C LEU A 157 12.18 -30.86 -9.30
N GLY A 158 12.96 -31.83 -9.82
CA GLY A 158 14.28 -32.13 -9.36
C GLY A 158 15.38 -31.41 -10.14
N ASP A 159 16.61 -31.46 -9.58
CA ASP A 159 17.84 -30.97 -10.21
C ASP A 159 17.69 -29.55 -10.77
N ILE A 160 17.25 -28.64 -9.92
CA ILE A 160 17.07 -27.22 -10.22
C ILE A 160 18.32 -26.45 -9.82
N ASP A 161 18.99 -25.82 -10.80
CA ASP A 161 20.19 -25.00 -10.56
C ASP A 161 19.84 -23.55 -10.18
N SER A 162 18.68 -23.06 -10.64
CA SER A 162 18.22 -21.70 -10.39
C SER A 162 16.71 -21.56 -10.48
N PHE A 163 16.15 -20.56 -9.81
CA PHE A 163 14.71 -20.25 -9.96
C PHE A 163 14.30 -19.99 -11.42
N ALA A 164 15.16 -19.37 -12.23
CA ALA A 164 14.88 -19.12 -13.64
C ALA A 164 14.60 -20.42 -14.44
N GLN A 165 15.24 -21.51 -14.09
CA GLN A 165 14.99 -22.83 -14.71
C GLN A 165 13.59 -23.37 -14.33
N CYS A 166 13.20 -23.25 -13.06
CA CYS A 166 11.87 -23.58 -12.59
C CYS A 166 10.80 -22.71 -13.28
N GLU A 167 11.06 -21.40 -13.37
CA GLU A 167 10.19 -20.43 -14.03
C GLU A 167 9.90 -20.79 -15.48
N GLN A 168 10.94 -21.12 -16.27
CA GLN A 168 10.78 -21.55 -17.67
C GLN A 168 9.88 -22.79 -17.81
N LEU A 169 10.00 -23.73 -16.89
CA LEU A 169 9.15 -24.93 -16.89
C LEU A 169 7.69 -24.58 -16.57
N LEU A 170 7.46 -23.73 -15.57
CA LEU A 170 6.11 -23.30 -15.20
C LEU A 170 5.44 -22.47 -16.29
N VAL A 171 6.18 -21.58 -16.97
CA VAL A 171 5.66 -20.86 -18.15
C VAL A 171 5.15 -21.84 -19.20
N ARG A 172 5.89 -22.93 -19.46
CA ARG A 172 5.45 -23.98 -20.42
C ARG A 172 4.20 -24.71 -19.92
N VAL A 173 4.14 -25.06 -18.63
CA VAL A 173 2.97 -25.70 -18.02
C VAL A 173 1.75 -24.80 -18.14
N HIS A 174 1.84 -23.55 -17.70
CA HIS A 174 0.74 -22.59 -17.80
C HIS A 174 0.29 -22.36 -19.24
N HIS A 175 1.24 -22.22 -20.18
CA HIS A 175 0.93 -22.09 -21.60
C HIS A 175 0.20 -23.31 -22.16
N ALA A 176 0.59 -24.52 -21.77
CA ALA A 176 -0.08 -25.75 -22.18
C ALA A 176 -1.50 -25.85 -21.62
N LEU A 177 -1.71 -25.39 -20.37
CA LEU A 177 -3.01 -25.44 -19.70
C LEU A 177 -4.03 -24.46 -20.28
N VAL A 178 -3.62 -23.27 -20.70
CA VAL A 178 -4.51 -22.26 -21.29
C VAL A 178 -5.03 -22.66 -22.69
N GLN A 179 -4.38 -23.60 -23.36
CA GLN A 179 -4.84 -24.05 -24.68
C GLN A 179 -6.23 -24.69 -24.59
N PRO A 180 -7.12 -24.47 -25.59
CA PRO A 180 -8.46 -25.03 -25.56
C PRO A 180 -8.48 -26.56 -25.38
N TYR A 181 -9.42 -27.04 -24.60
CA TYR A 181 -9.71 -28.47 -24.38
C TYR A 181 -10.93 -28.83 -25.21
N LEU A 182 -10.82 -29.86 -26.06
CA LEU A 182 -11.97 -30.35 -26.84
C LEU A 182 -12.59 -31.52 -26.07
N ILE A 183 -13.73 -31.29 -25.40
CA ILE A 183 -14.45 -32.31 -24.64
C ILE A 183 -15.84 -32.41 -25.21
N ASP A 184 -16.25 -33.63 -25.60
CA ASP A 184 -17.52 -33.92 -26.27
C ASP A 184 -17.81 -33.04 -27.49
N GLY A 185 -16.76 -32.60 -28.20
CA GLY A 185 -16.88 -31.75 -29.38
C GLY A 185 -16.99 -30.25 -29.08
N TYR A 186 -17.00 -29.84 -27.82
CA TYR A 186 -17.06 -28.42 -27.36
C TYR A 186 -15.71 -27.93 -26.83
N PRO A 187 -15.28 -26.73 -27.21
CA PRO A 187 -14.04 -26.16 -26.71
C PRO A 187 -14.24 -25.53 -25.30
N HIS A 188 -13.44 -25.99 -24.34
CA HIS A 188 -13.35 -25.41 -22.99
C HIS A 188 -12.02 -24.71 -22.82
N LYS A 189 -11.99 -23.59 -22.08
CA LYS A 189 -10.77 -22.89 -21.70
C LYS A 189 -10.71 -22.81 -20.19
N ILE A 190 -9.56 -23.15 -19.63
CA ILE A 190 -9.28 -23.03 -18.22
C ILE A 190 -7.84 -22.58 -18.06
N SER A 191 -7.54 -21.80 -17.03
CA SER A 191 -6.19 -21.46 -16.63
C SER A 191 -5.86 -22.10 -15.28
N ALA A 192 -4.67 -21.87 -14.80
CA ALA A 192 -4.25 -22.32 -13.48
C ALA A 192 -3.47 -21.22 -12.78
N SER A 193 -3.53 -21.23 -11.46
CA SER A 193 -2.67 -20.42 -10.60
C SER A 193 -1.73 -21.33 -9.82
N SER A 194 -0.45 -20.97 -9.69
CA SER A 194 0.54 -21.81 -9.04
C SER A 194 1.35 -21.04 -8.00
N GLY A 195 1.65 -21.69 -6.88
CA GLY A 195 2.64 -21.24 -5.92
C GLY A 195 3.83 -22.17 -5.88
N ILE A 196 4.99 -21.66 -5.55
CA ILE A 196 6.27 -22.38 -5.61
C ILE A 196 7.03 -22.15 -4.32
N THR A 197 7.65 -23.19 -3.80
CA THR A 197 8.70 -23.09 -2.77
C THR A 197 9.93 -23.86 -3.21
N LEU A 198 11.12 -23.47 -2.76
CA LEU A 198 12.41 -24.04 -3.16
C LEU A 198 13.12 -24.63 -1.95
N TYR A 199 13.36 -25.93 -1.98
CA TYR A 199 14.24 -26.59 -1.01
C TYR A 199 15.69 -26.57 -1.55
N PRO A 200 16.75 -26.33 -0.74
CA PRO A 200 16.75 -26.08 0.69
C PRO A 200 16.68 -24.61 1.12
N LEU A 201 16.30 -23.66 0.24
CA LEU A 201 16.10 -22.25 0.63
C LEU A 201 14.99 -22.14 1.70
N ASP A 202 13.96 -22.95 1.55
CA ASP A 202 12.99 -23.27 2.59
C ASP A 202 13.26 -24.70 3.04
N ASP A 203 13.99 -24.87 4.16
CA ASP A 203 14.39 -26.18 4.73
C ASP A 203 13.31 -26.71 5.69
N SER A 204 12.07 -26.70 5.24
CA SER A 204 10.90 -27.20 5.99
C SER A 204 10.56 -28.64 5.59
N ASP A 205 9.66 -29.27 6.37
CA ASP A 205 9.07 -30.55 5.99
C ASP A 205 8.08 -30.41 4.82
N LEU A 206 7.69 -31.55 4.21
CA LEU A 206 6.83 -31.56 3.02
C LEU A 206 5.48 -30.88 3.25
N ASP A 207 4.83 -31.10 4.40
CA ASP A 207 3.51 -30.52 4.67
C ASP A 207 3.62 -28.99 4.82
N THR A 208 4.71 -28.51 5.40
CA THR A 208 5.01 -27.07 5.49
C THR A 208 5.34 -26.47 4.12
N LEU A 209 6.19 -27.14 3.30
CA LEU A 209 6.52 -26.69 1.95
C LEU A 209 5.29 -26.64 1.03
N LEU A 210 4.40 -27.64 1.10
CA LEU A 210 3.14 -27.62 0.35
C LEU A 210 2.23 -26.48 0.81
N ARG A 211 2.16 -26.21 2.12
CA ARG A 211 1.38 -25.08 2.67
C ARG A 211 1.94 -23.74 2.20
N HIS A 212 3.27 -23.58 2.16
CA HIS A 212 3.92 -22.36 1.64
C HIS A 212 3.67 -22.19 0.14
N ALA A 213 3.71 -23.27 -0.64
CA ALA A 213 3.36 -23.23 -2.04
C ALA A 213 1.87 -22.89 -2.25
N ASP A 214 0.95 -23.46 -1.44
CA ASP A 214 -0.48 -23.13 -1.47
C ASP A 214 -0.73 -21.65 -1.15
N GLN A 215 -0.08 -21.11 -0.11
CA GLN A 215 -0.14 -19.68 0.21
C GLN A 215 0.26 -18.80 -0.97
N SER A 216 1.38 -19.12 -1.63
CA SER A 216 1.85 -18.37 -2.81
C SER A 216 0.92 -18.52 -4.02
N MET A 217 0.30 -19.69 -4.20
CA MET A 217 -0.74 -19.93 -5.21
C MET A 217 -1.96 -19.03 -4.95
N TYR A 218 -2.41 -18.94 -3.71
CA TYR A 218 -3.50 -18.04 -3.34
C TYR A 218 -3.16 -16.57 -3.68
N GLN A 219 -1.91 -16.14 -3.46
CA GLN A 219 -1.43 -14.82 -3.89
C GLN A 219 -1.47 -14.64 -5.41
N ALA A 220 -1.11 -15.69 -6.16
CA ALA A 220 -1.22 -15.66 -7.62
C ALA A 220 -2.68 -15.48 -8.07
N LYS A 221 -3.65 -16.11 -7.40
CA LYS A 221 -5.08 -15.92 -7.65
C LYS A 221 -5.54 -14.49 -7.37
N LEU A 222 -5.15 -13.90 -6.23
CA LEU A 222 -5.48 -12.51 -5.87
C LEU A 222 -4.87 -11.50 -6.84
N ALA A 223 -3.69 -11.78 -7.38
CA ALA A 223 -3.01 -10.92 -8.35
C ALA A 223 -3.60 -10.98 -9.77
N GLY A 224 -4.72 -11.70 -9.98
CA GLY A 224 -5.44 -11.76 -11.25
C GLY A 224 -5.36 -13.09 -11.98
N LYS A 225 -5.14 -14.21 -11.27
CA LYS A 225 -5.13 -15.60 -11.79
C LYS A 225 -4.13 -15.85 -12.94
N ASN A 226 -4.10 -17.07 -13.50
CA ASN A 226 -3.27 -17.48 -14.64
C ASN A 226 -1.79 -17.07 -14.51
N ARG A 227 -1.21 -17.30 -13.35
CA ARG A 227 0.18 -16.94 -13.02
C ARG A 227 0.76 -17.82 -11.93
N TYR A 228 2.07 -17.71 -11.74
CA TYR A 228 2.77 -18.37 -10.66
C TYR A 228 3.43 -17.33 -9.73
N ARG A 229 3.70 -17.74 -8.48
CA ARG A 229 4.41 -16.93 -7.49
C ARG A 229 5.35 -17.79 -6.64
N LEU A 230 6.56 -17.26 -6.38
CA LEU A 230 7.51 -17.86 -5.47
C LEU A 230 7.16 -17.47 -4.03
N PHE A 231 7.21 -18.43 -3.11
CA PHE A 231 7.05 -18.19 -1.69
C PHE A 231 8.16 -17.29 -1.16
N ASN A 232 7.77 -16.25 -0.46
CA ASN A 232 8.66 -15.36 0.28
C ASN A 232 8.00 -15.07 1.64
N ALA A 233 8.59 -15.60 2.70
CA ALA A 233 8.04 -15.53 4.06
C ALA A 233 7.71 -14.10 4.53
N LEU A 234 8.44 -13.08 4.07
CA LEU A 234 8.20 -11.68 4.40
C LEU A 234 7.03 -11.10 3.61
N ASP A 235 6.94 -11.40 2.32
CA ASP A 235 5.85 -10.91 1.44
C ASP A 235 4.50 -11.56 1.78
N ASP A 236 4.50 -12.83 2.17
CA ASP A 236 3.26 -13.55 2.46
C ASP A 236 2.61 -13.10 3.78
N GLN A 237 3.40 -12.83 4.83
CA GLN A 237 2.87 -12.24 6.05
C GLN A 237 2.28 -10.86 5.80
N TYR A 238 2.93 -10.04 4.97
CA TYR A 238 2.43 -8.72 4.60
C TYR A 238 1.10 -8.81 3.83
N THR A 239 0.99 -9.73 2.89
CA THR A 239 -0.20 -9.85 2.03
C THR A 239 -1.39 -10.44 2.78
N ILE A 240 -1.20 -11.45 3.64
CA ILE A 240 -2.26 -11.97 4.53
C ILE A 240 -2.73 -10.87 5.48
N LYS A 241 -1.80 -10.11 6.05
CA LYS A 241 -2.12 -8.98 6.93
C LYS A 241 -2.93 -7.91 6.16
N LYS A 242 -2.49 -7.53 4.96
CA LYS A 242 -3.21 -6.55 4.11
C LYS A 242 -4.61 -7.05 3.75
N HIS A 243 -4.77 -8.32 3.40
CA HIS A 243 -6.08 -8.90 3.08
C HIS A 243 -7.04 -8.86 4.28
N ASN A 244 -6.56 -9.28 5.46
CA ASN A 244 -7.36 -9.24 6.69
C ASN A 244 -7.74 -7.79 7.05
N GLN A 245 -6.81 -6.84 6.89
CA GLN A 245 -7.09 -5.42 7.10
C GLN A 245 -8.13 -4.88 6.11
N LEU A 246 -8.07 -5.26 4.82
CA LEU A 246 -9.09 -4.87 3.85
C LEU A 246 -10.48 -5.38 4.23
N GLN A 247 -10.59 -6.64 4.70
CA GLN A 247 -11.84 -7.21 5.18
C GLN A 247 -12.35 -6.48 6.44
N GLU A 248 -11.45 -6.16 7.39
CA GLU A 248 -11.77 -5.41 8.60
C GLU A 248 -12.31 -4.01 8.25
N ILE A 249 -11.69 -3.31 7.28
CA ILE A 249 -12.11 -1.99 6.82
C ILE A 249 -13.45 -2.07 6.05
N GLU A 250 -13.66 -3.08 5.21
CA GLU A 250 -14.95 -3.27 4.52
C GLU A 250 -16.09 -3.55 5.51
N HIS A 251 -15.82 -4.36 6.53
CA HIS A 251 -16.78 -4.62 7.62
C HIS A 251 -17.08 -3.35 8.43
N ALA A 252 -16.05 -2.53 8.71
CA ALA A 252 -16.21 -1.24 9.38
C ALA A 252 -17.12 -0.28 8.60
N LEU A 253 -17.01 -0.25 7.26
CA LEU A 253 -17.88 0.57 6.41
C LEU A 253 -19.35 0.12 6.52
N LEU A 254 -19.60 -1.19 6.54
CA LEU A 254 -20.94 -1.75 6.66
C LEU A 254 -21.56 -1.51 8.06
N ASN A 255 -20.74 -1.46 9.10
CA ASN A 255 -21.16 -1.28 10.48
C ASN A 255 -21.24 0.18 10.94
N ASN A 256 -21.02 1.16 10.04
CA ASN A 256 -20.99 2.60 10.35
C ASN A 256 -19.95 2.98 11.42
N GLU A 257 -18.78 2.35 11.37
CA GLU A 257 -17.67 2.65 12.28
C GLU A 257 -16.85 3.86 11.83
N PHE A 258 -17.06 4.37 10.62
CA PHE A 258 -16.44 5.60 10.12
C PHE A 258 -17.24 6.82 10.51
N VAL A 259 -16.53 7.90 10.83
CA VAL A 259 -17.08 9.22 11.12
C VAL A 259 -16.22 10.30 10.46
N LEU A 260 -16.81 11.48 10.25
CA LEU A 260 -16.06 12.67 9.81
C LEU A 260 -15.82 13.58 11.01
N PHE A 261 -14.54 13.94 11.21
CA PHE A 261 -14.14 15.08 12.03
C PHE A 261 -13.97 16.29 11.15
N TYR A 262 -14.13 17.46 11.70
CA TYR A 262 -14.06 18.71 10.93
C TYR A 262 -13.00 19.62 11.53
N GLN A 263 -12.11 20.15 10.68
CA GLN A 263 -11.13 21.16 11.06
C GLN A 263 -11.52 22.51 10.47
N PRO A 264 -11.80 23.52 11.30
CA PRO A 264 -12.18 24.85 10.85
C PRO A 264 -11.13 25.56 10.00
N LYS A 265 -11.61 26.27 8.97
CA LYS A 265 -10.87 27.19 8.11
C LYS A 265 -11.32 28.61 8.42
N VAL A 266 -10.37 29.52 8.61
CA VAL A 266 -10.67 30.91 8.95
C VAL A 266 -10.01 31.89 7.97
N ASN A 267 -10.67 33.03 7.78
CA ASN A 267 -10.03 34.17 7.16
C ASN A 267 -9.37 35.01 8.25
N MET A 268 -8.05 34.97 8.31
CA MET A 268 -7.26 35.65 9.36
C MET A 268 -7.43 37.17 9.34
N LYS A 269 -7.70 37.76 8.17
CA LYS A 269 -7.90 39.20 8.01
C LYS A 269 -9.21 39.68 8.63
N THR A 270 -10.29 38.91 8.47
CA THR A 270 -11.64 39.28 8.93
C THR A 270 -12.03 38.61 10.24
N GLY A 271 -11.32 37.56 10.64
CA GLY A 271 -11.65 36.73 11.80
C GLY A 271 -12.86 35.81 11.57
N VAL A 272 -13.34 35.64 10.36
CA VAL A 272 -14.52 34.84 10.07
C VAL A 272 -14.13 33.41 9.74
N ALA A 273 -14.76 32.44 10.39
CA ALA A 273 -14.71 31.05 9.98
C ALA A 273 -15.62 30.87 8.75
N PHE A 274 -15.05 30.43 7.62
CA PHE A 274 -15.78 30.33 6.35
C PHE A 274 -16.00 28.89 5.91
N GLY A 275 -15.27 27.94 6.47
CA GLY A 275 -15.35 26.53 6.07
C GLY A 275 -14.72 25.59 7.09
N ALA A 276 -14.74 24.30 6.75
CA ALA A 276 -14.06 23.25 7.49
C ALA A 276 -13.62 22.13 6.55
N GLU A 277 -12.50 21.50 6.84
CA GLU A 277 -12.06 20.29 6.16
C GLU A 277 -12.62 19.05 6.87
N ALA A 278 -13.27 18.18 6.11
CA ALA A 278 -13.80 16.90 6.60
C ALA A 278 -12.71 15.83 6.53
N LEU A 279 -12.37 15.29 7.68
CA LEU A 279 -11.28 14.35 7.89
C LEU A 279 -11.84 13.03 8.42
N ILE A 280 -11.76 11.97 7.63
CA ILE A 280 -12.25 10.64 8.02
C ILE A 280 -11.54 10.13 9.27
N ARG A 281 -12.28 9.46 10.15
CA ARG A 281 -11.80 8.76 11.34
C ARG A 281 -12.50 7.42 11.44
N TRP A 282 -11.80 6.41 11.94
CA TRP A 282 -12.36 5.10 12.22
C TRP A 282 -12.53 4.91 13.72
N ILE A 283 -13.77 4.75 14.17
CA ILE A 283 -14.10 4.43 15.57
C ILE A 283 -14.18 2.91 15.69
N HIS A 284 -13.05 2.29 15.92
CA HIS A 284 -12.97 0.84 16.04
C HIS A 284 -13.50 0.39 17.42
N PRO A 285 -14.35 -0.66 17.50
CA PRO A 285 -14.98 -1.11 18.74
C PRO A 285 -13.99 -1.46 19.86
N GLU A 286 -12.83 -2.03 19.50
CA GLU A 286 -11.82 -2.49 20.47
C GLU A 286 -10.60 -1.57 20.54
N LYS A 287 -10.17 -0.97 19.40
CA LYS A 287 -8.94 -0.16 19.29
C LYS A 287 -9.19 1.32 19.54
N GLY A 288 -10.46 1.75 19.64
CA GLY A 288 -10.82 3.16 19.77
C GLY A 288 -10.64 3.95 18.47
N LEU A 289 -10.20 5.19 18.57
CA LEU A 289 -10.03 6.09 17.42
C LEU A 289 -8.76 5.75 16.62
N ILE A 290 -8.93 5.30 15.38
CA ILE A 290 -7.85 5.01 14.42
C ILE A 290 -7.73 6.17 13.43
N PRO A 291 -6.54 6.78 13.31
CA PRO A 291 -6.30 7.88 12.38
C PRO A 291 -6.18 7.40 10.91
N PRO A 292 -6.43 8.28 9.92
CA PRO A 292 -6.40 7.93 8.49
C PRO A 292 -5.11 7.29 8.02
N LEU A 293 -3.96 7.72 8.54
CA LEU A 293 -2.63 7.20 8.17
C LEU A 293 -2.45 5.70 8.45
N GLU A 294 -3.27 5.11 9.33
CA GLU A 294 -3.17 3.68 9.66
C GLU A 294 -4.01 2.79 8.72
N PHE A 295 -5.08 3.30 8.10
CA PHE A 295 -5.97 2.47 7.28
C PHE A 295 -6.07 2.91 5.81
N LEU A 296 -5.94 4.20 5.46
CA LEU A 296 -6.02 4.64 4.06
C LEU A 296 -4.93 4.03 3.16
N PRO A 297 -3.65 3.87 3.59
CA PRO A 297 -2.65 3.22 2.76
C PRO A 297 -2.95 1.74 2.45
N VAL A 298 -3.77 1.09 3.28
CA VAL A 298 -4.17 -0.31 3.07
C VAL A 298 -5.12 -0.46 1.89
N ILE A 299 -6.04 0.50 1.72
CA ILE A 299 -7.08 0.49 0.68
C ILE A 299 -6.64 1.12 -0.64
N ASP A 300 -5.48 1.77 -0.67
CA ASP A 300 -4.96 2.47 -1.85
C ASP A 300 -4.96 1.59 -3.11
N GLY A 301 -5.57 2.11 -4.19
CA GLY A 301 -5.75 1.43 -5.47
C GLY A 301 -6.79 0.31 -5.48
N SER A 302 -7.61 0.14 -4.44
CA SER A 302 -8.65 -0.90 -4.36
C SER A 302 -10.06 -0.33 -4.60
N ASP A 303 -11.02 -1.22 -4.94
CA ASP A 303 -12.44 -0.84 -5.05
C ASP A 303 -13.01 -0.30 -3.73
N LEU A 304 -12.41 -0.69 -2.60
CA LEU A 304 -12.83 -0.21 -1.28
C LEU A 304 -12.51 1.28 -1.08
N GLU A 305 -11.44 1.77 -1.69
CA GLU A 305 -11.11 3.20 -1.70
C GLU A 305 -12.21 4.03 -2.37
N ILE A 306 -12.77 3.54 -3.49
CA ILE A 306 -13.91 4.17 -4.18
C ILE A 306 -15.16 4.16 -3.29
N LYS A 307 -15.46 3.01 -2.66
CA LYS A 307 -16.62 2.88 -1.75
C LYS A 307 -16.53 3.85 -0.57
N ILE A 308 -15.34 3.96 0.05
CA ILE A 308 -15.11 4.89 1.17
C ILE A 308 -15.19 6.34 0.69
N GLY A 309 -14.64 6.68 -0.47
CA GLY A 309 -14.76 8.01 -1.06
C GLY A 309 -16.22 8.40 -1.34
N GLY A 310 -17.03 7.49 -1.88
CA GLY A 310 -18.46 7.67 -2.04
C GLY A 310 -19.20 7.88 -0.71
N TRP A 311 -18.81 7.13 0.33
CA TRP A 311 -19.34 7.31 1.68
C TRP A 311 -19.00 8.70 2.24
N VAL A 312 -17.74 9.16 2.09
CA VAL A 312 -17.29 10.50 2.53
C VAL A 312 -18.12 11.61 1.86
N ILE A 313 -18.35 11.53 0.54
CA ILE A 313 -19.16 12.49 -0.20
C ILE A 313 -20.57 12.58 0.39
N ASN A 314 -21.22 11.43 0.58
CA ASN A 314 -22.59 11.38 1.09
C ASN A 314 -22.68 11.88 2.55
N GLU A 315 -21.76 11.51 3.43
CA GLU A 315 -21.78 11.95 4.82
C GLU A 315 -21.49 13.45 4.97
N ALA A 316 -20.58 13.99 4.13
CA ALA A 316 -20.32 15.44 4.10
C ALA A 316 -21.54 16.23 3.63
N LEU A 317 -22.23 15.78 2.56
CA LEU A 317 -23.46 16.43 2.08
C LEU A 317 -24.60 16.36 3.10
N LYS A 318 -24.78 15.22 3.73
CA LYS A 318 -25.74 15.03 4.82
C LYS A 318 -25.47 15.98 5.98
N GLN A 319 -24.20 16.16 6.33
CA GLN A 319 -23.81 17.10 7.38
C GLN A 319 -24.01 18.55 6.98
N LEU A 320 -23.70 18.93 5.74
CA LEU A 320 -23.99 20.27 5.20
C LEU A 320 -25.48 20.60 5.26
N GLU A 321 -26.36 19.64 4.91
CA GLU A 321 -27.81 19.83 5.04
C GLU A 321 -28.23 20.05 6.50
N LYS A 322 -27.69 19.26 7.44
CA LYS A 322 -27.94 19.41 8.89
C LYS A 322 -27.51 20.78 9.39
N TRP A 323 -26.30 21.25 9.06
CA TRP A 323 -25.81 22.56 9.46
C TRP A 323 -26.61 23.71 8.87
N ARG A 324 -27.01 23.61 7.60
CA ARG A 324 -27.89 24.61 6.98
C ARG A 324 -29.21 24.76 7.71
N LEU A 325 -29.81 23.64 8.17
CA LEU A 325 -31.06 23.70 8.97
C LEU A 325 -30.84 24.38 10.33
N GLN A 326 -29.60 24.40 10.83
CA GLN A 326 -29.20 25.09 12.05
C GLN A 326 -28.76 26.54 11.80
N GLY A 327 -28.79 27.02 10.57
CA GLY A 327 -28.35 28.37 10.20
C GLY A 327 -26.84 28.52 10.06
N ILE A 328 -26.08 27.39 10.02
CA ILE A 328 -24.64 27.39 9.84
C ILE A 328 -24.32 27.24 8.35
N HIS A 329 -23.56 28.20 7.80
CA HIS A 329 -23.19 28.28 6.39
C HIS A 329 -21.69 28.17 6.22
N LEU A 330 -21.15 26.95 6.27
CA LEU A 330 -19.75 26.67 6.04
C LEU A 330 -19.54 25.98 4.68
N GLU A 331 -18.40 26.24 4.06
CA GLU A 331 -17.88 25.40 2.98
C GLU A 331 -17.24 24.15 3.60
N VAL A 332 -17.55 22.95 3.12
CA VAL A 332 -16.91 21.71 3.54
C VAL A 332 -16.02 21.20 2.43
N SER A 333 -14.74 21.03 2.75
CA SER A 333 -13.80 20.35 1.87
C SER A 333 -13.70 18.88 2.21
N ILE A 334 -13.60 18.05 1.18
CA ILE A 334 -13.39 16.61 1.29
C ILE A 334 -12.22 16.17 0.42
N ASN A 335 -11.38 15.30 0.95
CA ASN A 335 -10.26 14.70 0.22
C ASN A 335 -10.75 13.63 -0.75
N ILE A 336 -10.33 13.72 -2.02
CA ILE A 336 -10.64 12.75 -3.07
C ILE A 336 -9.35 12.09 -3.54
N SER A 337 -9.28 10.76 -3.45
CA SER A 337 -8.13 10.01 -3.92
C SER A 337 -8.01 10.01 -5.45
N SER A 338 -6.79 9.82 -5.94
CA SER A 338 -6.53 9.74 -7.39
C SER A 338 -7.30 8.60 -8.07
N HIS A 339 -7.38 7.46 -7.41
CA HIS A 339 -8.05 6.28 -7.93
C HIS A 339 -9.57 6.50 -8.04
N HIS A 340 -10.19 7.09 -7.01
CA HIS A 340 -11.61 7.42 -7.03
C HIS A 340 -11.92 8.50 -8.08
N LEU A 341 -11.14 9.58 -8.13
CA LEU A 341 -11.31 10.67 -9.10
C LEU A 341 -11.28 10.18 -10.56
N GLN A 342 -10.41 9.22 -10.86
CA GLN A 342 -10.24 8.67 -12.21
C GLN A 342 -11.21 7.53 -12.53
N SER A 343 -12.02 7.07 -11.59
CA SER A 343 -13.02 6.05 -11.85
C SER A 343 -14.08 6.54 -12.85
N ALA A 344 -14.54 5.64 -13.72
CA ALA A 344 -15.56 5.98 -14.72
C ALA A 344 -16.91 6.38 -14.09
N SER A 345 -17.15 6.00 -12.84
CA SER A 345 -18.39 6.26 -12.10
C SER A 345 -18.38 7.60 -11.35
N PHE A 346 -17.21 8.22 -11.12
CA PHE A 346 -17.02 9.34 -10.20
C PHE A 346 -18.00 10.51 -10.41
N LEU A 347 -18.09 11.03 -11.65
CA LEU A 347 -18.96 12.18 -11.94
C LEU A 347 -20.46 11.82 -11.75
N GLY A 348 -20.85 10.60 -12.14
CA GLY A 348 -22.22 10.12 -11.93
C GLY A 348 -22.57 9.92 -10.45
N GLU A 349 -21.64 9.41 -9.67
CA GLU A 349 -21.79 9.27 -8.21
C GLU A 349 -21.93 10.63 -7.52
N LEU A 350 -21.09 11.59 -7.91
CA LEU A 350 -21.14 12.95 -7.38
C LEU A 350 -22.46 13.66 -7.73
N GLU A 351 -22.94 13.53 -8.99
CA GLU A 351 -24.21 14.07 -9.43
C GLU A 351 -25.40 13.45 -8.68
N ASN A 352 -25.39 12.12 -8.50
CA ASN A 352 -26.40 11.41 -7.72
C ASN A 352 -26.42 11.83 -6.26
N ALA A 353 -25.24 11.97 -5.65
CA ALA A 353 -25.10 12.43 -4.27
C ALA A 353 -25.66 13.85 -4.11
N MET A 354 -25.30 14.79 -4.98
CA MET A 354 -25.86 16.15 -4.97
C MET A 354 -27.38 16.17 -5.16
N SER A 355 -27.91 15.30 -6.02
CA SER A 355 -29.37 15.18 -6.26
C SER A 355 -30.11 14.62 -5.03
N THR A 356 -29.44 13.82 -4.21
CA THR A 356 -30.00 13.29 -2.95
C THR A 356 -30.15 14.37 -1.88
N TYR A 357 -29.29 15.42 -1.92
CA TYR A 357 -29.33 16.55 -0.98
C TYR A 357 -29.59 17.88 -1.68
N PRO A 358 -30.78 18.10 -2.30
CA PRO A 358 -31.06 19.25 -3.16
C PRO A 358 -31.09 20.59 -2.43
N LYS A 359 -31.12 20.58 -1.10
CA LYS A 359 -31.05 21.80 -0.28
C LYS A 359 -29.61 22.29 -0.06
N VAL A 360 -28.60 21.48 -0.35
CA VAL A 360 -27.19 21.87 -0.26
C VAL A 360 -26.81 22.59 -1.55
N ASP A 361 -26.35 23.84 -1.42
CA ASP A 361 -25.78 24.56 -2.56
C ASP A 361 -24.39 23.95 -2.86
N SER A 362 -24.15 23.64 -4.13
CA SER A 362 -22.88 23.02 -4.58
C SER A 362 -21.64 23.83 -4.24
N GLN A 363 -21.77 25.16 -4.07
CA GLN A 363 -20.68 26.05 -3.65
C GLN A 363 -20.18 25.77 -2.22
N HIS A 364 -20.99 25.07 -1.39
CA HIS A 364 -20.59 24.71 -0.04
C HIS A 364 -19.83 23.36 0.03
N LEU A 365 -19.72 22.65 -1.09
CA LEU A 365 -18.85 21.46 -1.19
C LEU A 365 -17.60 21.80 -2.00
N GLN A 366 -16.44 21.48 -1.47
CA GLN A 366 -15.16 21.61 -2.17
C GLN A 366 -14.47 20.24 -2.21
N LEU A 367 -13.91 19.88 -3.36
CA LEU A 367 -13.10 18.66 -3.51
C LEU A 367 -11.62 19.02 -3.40
N GLU A 368 -10.88 18.34 -2.57
CA GLU A 368 -9.43 18.48 -2.43
C GLU A 368 -8.72 17.32 -3.11
N ILE A 369 -7.74 17.63 -3.95
CA ILE A 369 -7.01 16.67 -4.78
C ILE A 369 -5.53 16.93 -4.59
N LEU A 370 -4.74 15.90 -4.27
CA LEU A 370 -3.30 16.02 -4.15
C LEU A 370 -2.66 16.52 -5.46
N GLU A 371 -1.70 17.42 -5.36
CA GLU A 371 -0.93 17.93 -6.50
C GLU A 371 -0.33 16.80 -7.34
N SER A 372 0.30 15.81 -6.69
CA SER A 372 0.93 14.66 -7.34
C SER A 372 -0.07 13.82 -8.15
N SER A 373 -1.28 13.65 -7.65
CA SER A 373 -2.38 12.96 -8.33
C SER A 373 -2.81 13.66 -9.59
N ALA A 374 -2.88 15.00 -9.55
CA ALA A 374 -3.28 15.82 -10.69
C ALA A 374 -2.29 15.76 -11.85
N LEU A 375 -1.04 15.38 -11.61
CA LEU A 375 0.03 15.29 -12.62
C LEU A 375 0.05 13.97 -13.40
N SER A 376 -0.50 12.90 -12.86
CA SER A 376 -0.42 11.54 -13.45
C SER A 376 -1.11 11.45 -14.82
N ASN A 377 -2.24 12.16 -15.03
CA ASN A 377 -2.98 12.23 -16.29
C ASN A 377 -3.68 13.59 -16.44
N ILE A 378 -2.88 14.63 -16.63
CA ILE A 378 -3.32 16.04 -16.52
C ILE A 378 -4.52 16.41 -17.39
N ASN A 379 -4.59 15.88 -18.64
CA ASN A 379 -5.68 16.19 -19.55
C ASN A 379 -7.00 15.58 -19.07
N HIS A 380 -6.96 14.33 -18.60
CA HIS A 380 -8.14 13.65 -18.10
C HIS A 380 -8.64 14.30 -16.81
N ILE A 381 -7.78 14.53 -15.86
CA ILE A 381 -8.10 15.16 -14.58
C ILE A 381 -8.58 16.59 -14.77
N SER A 382 -7.97 17.38 -15.69
CA SER A 382 -8.45 18.72 -16.02
C SER A 382 -9.88 18.71 -16.55
N ASN A 383 -10.25 17.70 -17.35
CA ASN A 383 -11.62 17.56 -17.85
C ASN A 383 -12.62 17.24 -16.71
N ILE A 384 -12.22 16.37 -15.77
CA ILE A 384 -13.05 16.06 -14.58
C ILE A 384 -13.23 17.32 -13.73
N ILE A 385 -12.16 18.05 -13.43
CA ILE A 385 -12.23 19.31 -12.66
C ILE A 385 -13.13 20.33 -13.35
N LYS A 386 -13.02 20.47 -14.69
CA LYS A 386 -13.90 21.34 -15.46
C LYS A 386 -15.37 20.91 -15.35
N ALA A 387 -15.65 19.62 -15.44
CA ALA A 387 -17.01 19.09 -15.29
C ALA A 387 -17.58 19.37 -13.88
N CYS A 388 -16.79 19.13 -12.81
CA CYS A 388 -17.19 19.47 -11.45
C CYS A 388 -17.58 20.95 -11.31
N ARG A 389 -16.77 21.87 -11.87
CA ARG A 389 -17.01 23.32 -11.76
C ARG A 389 -18.12 23.81 -12.68
N SER A 390 -18.10 23.44 -13.97
CA SER A 390 -19.02 24.02 -14.97
C SER A 390 -20.40 23.35 -14.98
N THR A 391 -20.47 22.05 -14.66
CA THR A 391 -21.74 21.29 -14.71
C THR A 391 -22.37 21.17 -13.32
N LEU A 392 -21.56 20.88 -12.28
CA LEU A 392 -22.07 20.65 -10.94
C LEU A 392 -21.94 21.88 -10.01
N GLY A 393 -21.15 22.90 -10.40
CA GLY A 393 -20.91 24.10 -9.59
C GLY A 393 -20.02 23.86 -8.35
N ILE A 394 -19.32 22.70 -8.29
CA ILE A 394 -18.50 22.30 -7.16
C ILE A 394 -17.06 22.81 -7.34
N ASN A 395 -16.51 23.47 -6.33
CA ASN A 395 -15.15 23.95 -6.34
C ASN A 395 -14.14 22.81 -6.14
N VAL A 396 -12.94 22.97 -6.74
CA VAL A 396 -11.83 22.03 -6.58
C VAL A 396 -10.60 22.77 -6.08
N ALA A 397 -9.94 22.25 -5.06
CA ALA A 397 -8.68 22.71 -4.53
C ALA A 397 -7.55 21.73 -4.85
N LEU A 398 -6.36 22.25 -5.10
CA LEU A 398 -5.11 21.47 -5.16
C LEU A 398 -4.48 21.46 -3.78
N ASP A 399 -4.28 20.27 -3.25
CA ASP A 399 -3.74 20.04 -1.92
C ASP A 399 -2.25 19.70 -1.95
N ASP A 400 -1.54 19.93 -0.83
CA ASP A 400 -0.10 19.72 -0.63
C ASP A 400 0.77 20.43 -1.70
N PHE A 401 0.36 21.64 -2.12
CA PHE A 401 1.00 22.35 -3.21
C PHE A 401 2.41 22.84 -2.84
N GLY A 402 3.37 22.55 -3.73
CA GLY A 402 4.78 22.92 -3.60
C GLY A 402 5.69 21.74 -3.24
N THR A 403 5.14 20.59 -2.86
CA THR A 403 5.92 19.37 -2.56
C THR A 403 6.28 18.57 -3.83
N GLY A 404 5.58 18.83 -4.95
CA GLY A 404 5.73 18.13 -6.23
C GLY A 404 6.54 18.90 -7.28
N TYR A 405 6.81 18.27 -8.42
CA TYR A 405 7.45 18.86 -9.59
C TYR A 405 6.42 19.59 -10.49
N SER A 406 5.56 20.44 -9.93
CA SER A 406 4.60 21.18 -10.77
C SER A 406 5.29 22.19 -11.68
N SER A 407 5.12 22.03 -12.99
CA SER A 407 5.47 23.09 -13.91
C SER A 407 4.35 24.14 -13.98
N LEU A 408 4.73 25.40 -14.24
CA LEU A 408 3.77 26.49 -14.50
C LEU A 408 2.71 26.12 -15.56
N THR A 409 3.09 25.27 -16.52
CA THR A 409 2.20 24.75 -17.55
C THR A 409 1.11 23.86 -16.97
N HIS A 410 1.42 23.08 -15.95
CA HIS A 410 0.44 22.22 -15.27
C HIS A 410 -0.57 23.05 -14.50
N LEU A 411 -0.10 24.01 -13.73
CA LEU A 411 -0.99 24.91 -12.99
C LEU A 411 -1.93 25.70 -13.93
N LYS A 412 -1.43 26.16 -15.07
CA LYS A 412 -2.24 26.84 -16.09
C LYS A 412 -3.35 25.95 -16.65
N ASN A 413 -3.09 24.67 -16.85
CA ASN A 413 -4.03 23.74 -17.48
C ASN A 413 -5.05 23.15 -16.50
N LEU A 414 -4.73 23.05 -15.21
CA LEU A 414 -5.64 22.59 -14.18
C LEU A 414 -6.60 23.72 -13.83
N SER A 415 -7.90 23.47 -13.93
CA SER A 415 -8.96 24.46 -13.65
C SER A 415 -9.36 24.54 -12.17
N ALA A 416 -8.50 24.14 -11.24
CA ALA A 416 -8.75 24.24 -9.80
C ALA A 416 -8.92 25.71 -9.38
N GLY A 417 -9.85 25.98 -8.47
CA GLY A 417 -10.16 27.34 -8.00
C GLY A 417 -9.31 27.78 -6.81
N THR A 418 -8.79 26.84 -6.04
CA THR A 418 -8.06 27.06 -4.78
C THR A 418 -6.74 26.29 -4.79
N ILE A 419 -5.74 26.84 -4.15
CA ILE A 419 -4.43 26.21 -3.89
C ILE A 419 -4.24 26.19 -2.37
N LYS A 420 -3.90 25.02 -1.81
CA LYS A 420 -3.54 24.85 -0.39
C LYS A 420 -2.03 24.73 -0.29
N ILE A 421 -1.39 25.61 0.49
CA ILE A 421 0.05 25.55 0.76
C ILE A 421 0.28 24.47 1.80
N ASP A 422 1.15 23.51 1.49
CA ASP A 422 1.47 22.41 2.40
C ASP A 422 2.06 22.89 3.73
N ARG A 423 1.66 22.21 4.79
CA ARG A 423 2.06 22.51 6.17
C ARG A 423 3.56 22.48 6.41
N THR A 424 4.33 21.72 5.62
CA THR A 424 5.79 21.62 5.80
C THR A 424 6.47 22.96 5.58
N PHE A 425 6.04 23.73 4.58
CA PHE A 425 6.57 25.06 4.31
C PHE A 425 6.09 26.09 5.36
N VAL A 426 4.84 25.99 5.79
CA VAL A 426 4.27 26.90 6.80
C VAL A 426 4.94 26.70 8.16
N ARG A 427 5.27 25.47 8.53
CA ARG A 427 5.97 25.15 9.78
C ARG A 427 7.30 25.89 9.89
N ASP A 428 8.09 25.87 8.85
CA ASP A 428 9.47 26.35 8.86
C ASP A 428 9.62 27.76 8.22
N ILE A 429 8.51 28.45 7.89
CA ILE A 429 8.47 29.76 7.22
C ILE A 429 9.29 30.85 7.92
N LEU A 430 9.43 30.78 9.25
CA LEU A 430 10.16 31.76 10.06
C LEU A 430 11.67 31.46 10.14
N ASP A 431 12.06 30.19 9.91
CA ASP A 431 13.40 29.68 10.15
C ASP A 431 14.14 29.33 8.85
N ASP A 432 13.43 28.91 7.78
CA ASP A 432 14.02 28.56 6.47
C ASP A 432 13.65 29.60 5.37
N PRO A 433 14.64 30.35 4.85
CA PRO A 433 14.43 31.28 3.73
C PRO A 433 13.95 30.62 2.44
N ASN A 434 14.19 29.31 2.24
CA ASN A 434 13.73 28.61 1.04
C ASN A 434 12.21 28.35 1.14
N ASP A 435 11.71 27.96 2.31
CA ASP A 435 10.29 27.78 2.53
C ASP A 435 9.52 29.09 2.39
N TYR A 436 10.07 30.20 2.95
CA TYR A 436 9.55 31.53 2.68
C TYR A 436 9.49 31.85 1.18
N ALA A 437 10.56 31.56 0.43
CA ALA A 437 10.62 31.85 -0.99
C ALA A 437 9.63 30.99 -1.81
N ILE A 438 9.40 29.73 -1.39
CA ILE A 438 8.39 28.85 -1.99
C ILE A 438 7.00 29.43 -1.77
N ILE A 439 6.66 29.81 -0.52
CA ILE A 439 5.36 30.41 -0.19
C ILE A 439 5.15 31.71 -0.95
N ASP A 440 6.15 32.63 -1.00
CA ASP A 440 6.09 33.89 -1.76
C ASP A 440 5.82 33.63 -3.26
N GLY A 441 6.50 32.61 -3.82
CA GLY A 441 6.28 32.17 -5.19
C GLY A 441 4.88 31.61 -5.43
N VAL A 442 4.37 30.76 -4.54
CA VAL A 442 3.04 30.16 -4.65
C VAL A 442 1.94 31.22 -4.54
N ILE A 443 2.08 32.19 -3.61
CA ILE A 443 1.15 33.32 -3.48
C ILE A 443 1.13 34.14 -4.78
N GLY A 444 2.31 34.50 -5.32
CA GLY A 444 2.40 35.25 -6.58
C GLY A 444 1.82 34.51 -7.78
N LEU A 445 1.97 33.18 -7.82
CA LEU A 445 1.32 32.33 -8.84
C LEU A 445 -0.19 32.28 -8.69
N ALA A 446 -0.70 32.08 -7.48
CA ALA A 446 -2.12 32.06 -7.20
C ALA A 446 -2.79 33.38 -7.63
N ASP A 447 -2.20 34.51 -7.29
CA ASP A 447 -2.66 35.84 -7.70
C ASP A 447 -2.64 35.99 -9.23
N SER A 448 -1.54 35.63 -9.90
CA SER A 448 -1.40 35.71 -11.35
C SER A 448 -2.45 34.87 -12.12
N PHE A 449 -2.91 33.76 -11.53
CA PHE A 449 -3.94 32.89 -12.12
C PHE A 449 -5.33 33.12 -11.52
N ASN A 450 -5.52 34.15 -10.70
CA ASN A 450 -6.77 34.50 -10.02
C ASN A 450 -7.38 33.31 -9.26
N ARG A 451 -6.55 32.67 -8.40
CA ARG A 451 -6.91 31.52 -7.56
C ARG A 451 -6.90 31.92 -6.10
N LYS A 452 -7.81 31.33 -5.33
CA LYS A 452 -7.76 31.44 -3.87
C LYS A 452 -6.58 30.66 -3.33
N ILE A 453 -6.08 31.11 -2.17
CA ILE A 453 -4.97 30.45 -1.49
C ILE A 453 -5.32 30.25 -0.02
N ILE A 454 -5.01 29.05 0.49
CA ILE A 454 -5.21 28.67 1.88
C ILE A 454 -3.88 28.13 2.39
N ALA A 455 -3.43 28.59 3.56
CA ALA A 455 -2.24 28.05 4.23
C ALA A 455 -2.64 26.96 5.22
N GLU A 456 -1.94 25.85 5.18
CA GLU A 456 -2.13 24.74 6.11
C GLU A 456 -1.10 24.73 7.23
N GLY A 457 -1.47 24.12 8.37
CA GLY A 457 -0.54 23.92 9.47
C GLY A 457 -0.13 25.21 10.20
N VAL A 458 -0.99 26.23 10.24
CA VAL A 458 -0.74 27.43 11.05
C VAL A 458 -0.88 27.07 12.54
N GLU A 459 0.23 27.08 13.26
CA GLU A 459 0.29 26.69 14.67
C GLU A 459 0.52 27.88 15.61
N THR A 460 1.12 28.98 15.13
CA THR A 460 1.47 30.13 15.93
C THR A 460 0.93 31.45 15.36
N ASP A 461 0.73 32.43 16.26
CA ASP A 461 0.32 33.78 15.90
C ASP A 461 1.26 34.42 14.86
N ILE A 462 2.58 34.16 14.99
CA ILE A 462 3.61 34.78 14.16
C ILE A 462 3.61 34.19 12.76
N GLN A 463 3.39 32.88 12.61
CA GLN A 463 3.21 32.24 11.29
C GLN A 463 2.01 32.86 10.55
N GLY A 464 0.86 32.96 11.22
CA GLY A 464 -0.32 33.57 10.63
C GLY A 464 -0.11 35.03 10.26
N LEU A 465 0.59 35.80 11.09
CA LEU A 465 0.93 37.21 10.77
C LEU A 465 1.86 37.29 9.55
N MET A 466 2.86 36.43 9.47
CA MET A 466 3.78 36.37 8.33
C MET A 466 3.02 36.08 7.02
N LEU A 467 2.14 35.09 7.02
CA LEU A 467 1.28 34.74 5.88
C LEU A 467 0.37 35.90 5.47
N LEU A 468 -0.25 36.60 6.45
CA LEU A 468 -1.05 37.80 6.19
C LEU A 468 -0.24 38.89 5.49
N ILE A 469 0.99 39.16 5.95
CA ILE A 469 1.88 40.16 5.36
C ILE A 469 2.21 39.79 3.91
N MET A 470 2.42 38.49 3.66
CA MET A 470 2.71 37.95 2.33
C MET A 470 1.48 37.97 1.39
N GLY A 471 0.24 38.11 1.91
CA GLY A 471 -0.98 38.16 1.13
C GLY A 471 -1.84 36.89 1.17
N CYS A 472 -1.48 35.90 2.00
CA CYS A 472 -2.33 34.75 2.27
C CYS A 472 -3.25 35.03 3.46
N TYR A 473 -4.56 35.14 3.21
CA TYR A 473 -5.55 35.55 4.21
C TYR A 473 -6.33 34.39 4.80
N GLU A 474 -6.42 33.27 4.11
CA GLU A 474 -7.16 32.09 4.52
C GLU A 474 -6.21 31.01 5.06
N ALA A 475 -6.58 30.41 6.19
CA ALA A 475 -5.71 29.46 6.88
C ALA A 475 -6.49 28.40 7.65
N GLN A 476 -5.82 27.26 7.85
CA GLN A 476 -6.17 26.23 8.83
C GLN A 476 -4.93 25.74 9.56
N GLY A 477 -5.10 25.20 10.76
CA GLY A 477 -4.00 24.65 11.55
C GLY A 477 -4.36 24.52 13.02
N PHE A 478 -3.48 23.87 13.78
CA PHE A 478 -3.72 23.60 15.20
C PHE A 478 -3.71 24.87 16.07
N GLY A 479 -3.08 25.94 15.61
CA GLY A 479 -3.17 27.25 16.26
C GLY A 479 -4.54 27.90 16.13
N ILE A 480 -5.37 27.44 15.18
CA ILE A 480 -6.76 27.88 14.99
C ILE A 480 -7.70 26.90 15.68
N ALA A 481 -7.69 25.65 15.22
CA ALA A 481 -8.44 24.55 15.82
C ALA A 481 -7.87 23.19 15.39
N LYS A 482 -7.94 22.21 16.29
CA LYS A 482 -7.70 20.80 15.93
C LYS A 482 -8.95 20.23 15.27
N PRO A 483 -8.83 19.18 14.45
CA PRO A 483 -9.99 18.42 13.97
C PRO A 483 -10.86 17.95 15.14
N MET A 484 -12.15 18.22 15.09
CA MET A 484 -13.10 17.91 16.15
C MET A 484 -14.32 17.15 15.62
N PRO A 485 -15.06 16.43 16.47
CA PRO A 485 -16.31 15.80 16.11
C PRO A 485 -17.32 16.81 15.55
N THR A 486 -18.22 16.33 14.69
CA THR A 486 -19.27 17.13 14.04
C THR A 486 -20.09 17.96 15.01
N ASP A 487 -20.45 17.38 16.16
CA ASP A 487 -21.34 18.03 17.12
C ASP A 487 -20.65 19.15 17.93
N ASP A 488 -19.31 19.22 17.90
CA ASP A 488 -18.53 20.27 18.56
C ASP A 488 -18.40 21.55 17.70
N ILE A 489 -18.58 21.47 16.40
CA ILE A 489 -18.43 22.59 15.46
C ILE A 489 -19.38 23.77 15.78
N PRO A 490 -20.68 23.57 16.07
CA PRO A 490 -21.56 24.70 16.42
C PRO A 490 -21.13 25.45 17.68
N ALA A 491 -20.69 24.72 18.71
CA ALA A 491 -20.17 25.31 19.94
C ALA A 491 -18.86 26.07 19.68
N TRP A 492 -17.94 25.46 18.92
CA TRP A 492 -16.68 26.11 18.55
C TRP A 492 -16.91 27.41 17.75
N LEU A 493 -17.85 27.43 16.77
CA LEU A 493 -18.18 28.62 16.00
C LEU A 493 -18.72 29.77 16.87
N ASN A 494 -19.50 29.44 17.90
CA ASN A 494 -20.04 30.43 18.83
C ASN A 494 -18.96 30.99 19.76
N ASP A 495 -18.01 30.16 20.17
CA ASP A 495 -16.99 30.50 21.16
C ASP A 495 -15.67 30.96 20.53
N TYR A 496 -15.54 30.89 19.19
CA TYR A 496 -14.31 31.26 18.49
C TYR A 496 -13.97 32.73 18.65
N ILE A 497 -12.83 33.02 19.21
CA ILE A 497 -12.29 34.36 19.34
C ILE A 497 -11.16 34.54 18.31
N PRO A 498 -11.36 35.43 17.32
CA PRO A 498 -10.32 35.71 16.32
C PRO A 498 -9.08 36.29 16.95
N ASN A 499 -7.90 35.98 16.39
CA ASN A 499 -6.63 36.51 16.87
C ASN A 499 -6.57 38.03 16.64
N GLU A 500 -6.43 38.79 17.74
CA GLU A 500 -6.43 40.26 17.72
C GLU A 500 -5.29 40.87 16.89
N LYS A 501 -4.12 40.21 16.86
CA LYS A 501 -2.97 40.68 16.06
C LYS A 501 -3.26 40.55 14.57
N TRP A 502 -3.88 39.46 14.16
CA TRP A 502 -4.25 39.23 12.76
C TRP A 502 -5.30 40.25 12.30
N ILE A 503 -6.34 40.45 13.11
CA ILE A 503 -7.42 41.42 12.82
C ILE A 503 -6.86 42.84 12.77
N SER A 504 -6.06 43.24 13.76
CA SER A 504 -5.42 44.55 13.80
C SER A 504 -4.57 44.80 12.56
N TYR A 505 -3.78 43.81 12.17
CA TYR A 505 -2.97 43.88 10.96
C TYR A 505 -3.84 43.99 9.69
N GLY A 506 -4.85 43.14 9.56
CA GLY A 506 -5.74 43.07 8.39
C GLY A 506 -6.54 44.34 8.14
N ASN A 507 -6.86 45.10 9.19
CA ASN A 507 -7.66 46.32 9.12
C ASN A 507 -6.87 47.60 8.76
N GLN A 508 -5.53 47.50 8.67
CA GLN A 508 -4.67 48.64 8.34
C GLN A 508 -4.18 48.50 6.89
N GLU A 509 -4.34 49.57 6.12
CA GLU A 509 -3.66 49.69 4.83
C GLU A 509 -2.18 49.99 5.07
N ARG A 510 -1.29 49.19 4.46
CA ARG A 510 0.16 49.36 4.55
C ARG A 510 0.77 49.42 3.18
N THR A 511 1.77 50.30 3.04
CA THR A 511 2.57 50.38 1.83
C THR A 511 3.43 49.12 1.66
N LEU A 512 3.95 48.93 0.46
CA LEU A 512 4.85 47.80 0.18
C LEU A 512 6.12 47.86 1.06
N HIS A 513 6.65 49.08 1.30
CA HIS A 513 7.80 49.27 2.14
C HIS A 513 7.54 48.88 3.60
N GLU A 514 6.40 49.30 4.16
CA GLU A 514 6.01 48.92 5.52
C GLU A 514 5.89 47.42 5.70
N LYS A 515 5.23 46.73 4.72
CA LYS A 515 5.12 45.28 4.72
C LYS A 515 6.49 44.58 4.68
N LYS A 516 7.38 45.06 3.82
CA LYS A 516 8.73 44.47 3.67
C LYS A 516 9.58 44.70 4.91
N ILE A 517 9.48 45.86 5.57
CA ILE A 517 10.17 46.15 6.84
C ILE A 517 9.62 45.26 7.95
N GLU A 518 8.31 45.08 8.03
CA GLU A 518 7.68 44.24 9.05
C GLU A 518 8.09 42.76 8.91
N LEU A 519 8.17 42.24 7.70
CA LEU A 519 8.73 40.90 7.42
C LEU A 519 10.17 40.78 7.94
N PHE A 520 11.02 41.80 7.68
CA PHE A 520 12.39 41.81 8.18
C PHE A 520 12.43 41.79 9.72
N LYS A 521 11.59 42.60 10.39
CA LYS A 521 11.52 42.66 11.86
C LYS A 521 11.10 41.30 12.44
N ILE A 522 10.08 40.67 11.89
CA ILE A 522 9.61 39.37 12.36
C ILE A 522 10.71 38.31 12.24
N THR A 523 11.34 38.20 11.07
CA THR A 523 12.35 37.18 10.82
C THR A 523 13.64 37.42 11.61
N SER A 524 14.05 38.69 11.78
CA SER A 524 15.22 39.03 12.62
C SER A 524 14.98 38.75 14.09
N ASN A 525 13.81 39.12 14.62
CA ASN A 525 13.47 38.88 16.02
C ASN A 525 13.33 37.36 16.29
N GLN A 526 12.77 36.59 15.37
CA GLN A 526 12.69 35.12 15.47
C GLN A 526 14.08 34.50 15.52
N TRP A 527 14.97 34.89 14.61
CA TRP A 527 16.34 34.38 14.54
C TRP A 527 17.09 34.69 15.87
N ILE A 528 16.98 35.91 16.37
CA ILE A 528 17.63 36.37 17.63
C ILE A 528 17.03 35.61 18.82
N SER A 529 15.72 35.51 18.91
CA SER A 529 15.03 34.78 19.98
C SER A 529 15.47 33.33 20.05
N ARG A 530 15.51 32.64 18.92
CA ARG A 530 15.97 31.24 18.81
C ARG A 530 17.44 31.11 19.22
N PHE A 531 18.30 32.04 18.78
CA PHE A 531 19.70 32.01 19.14
C PHE A 531 19.89 32.21 20.68
N ILE A 532 19.17 33.15 21.29
CA ILE A 532 19.20 33.38 22.73
C ILE A 532 18.71 32.15 23.50
N THR A 533 17.60 31.57 23.08
CA THR A 533 17.05 30.34 23.69
C THR A 533 18.08 29.20 23.66
N ASN A 534 18.75 28.99 22.54
CA ASN A 534 19.76 27.95 22.41
C ASN A 534 20.98 28.17 23.32
N ILE A 535 21.48 29.43 23.44
CA ILE A 535 22.58 29.77 24.35
C ILE A 535 22.17 29.57 25.82
N GLN A 536 20.90 29.81 26.16
CA GLN A 536 20.38 29.63 27.52
C GLN A 536 20.08 28.17 27.87
N SER A 537 19.86 27.32 26.87
CA SER A 537 19.58 25.88 27.02
C SER A 537 20.84 25.11 27.44
N SER A 538 20.67 23.87 27.88
CA SER A 538 21.79 22.93 28.06
C SER A 538 22.31 22.46 26.71
N PRO A 539 23.62 22.17 26.55
CA PRO A 539 24.17 21.70 25.28
C PRO A 539 23.48 20.43 24.70
N GLU A 540 22.92 19.59 25.57
CA GLU A 540 22.22 18.38 25.24
C GLU A 540 20.79 18.64 24.69
N ASP A 541 20.20 19.81 24.99
CA ASP A 541 18.85 20.18 24.61
C ASP A 541 18.79 21.02 23.33
N VAL A 542 19.93 21.38 22.75
CA VAL A 542 20.00 22.19 21.53
C VAL A 542 19.93 21.29 20.30
N GLU A 543 18.75 21.21 19.67
CA GLU A 543 18.56 20.39 18.48
C GLU A 543 19.13 21.01 17.19
N LEU A 544 18.89 22.31 16.96
CA LEU A 544 19.29 23.00 15.74
C LEU A 544 19.57 24.49 15.99
N TRP A 545 20.73 24.99 15.56
CA TRP A 545 21.06 26.40 15.54
C TRP A 545 20.38 27.14 14.39
N PRO A 546 20.02 28.45 14.57
CA PRO A 546 19.56 29.24 13.45
C PRO A 546 20.66 29.39 12.39
N ILE A 547 20.31 29.78 11.15
CA ILE A 547 21.28 29.93 10.07
C ILE A 547 22.30 31.02 10.42
N MET A 548 23.54 30.62 10.71
CA MET A 548 24.62 31.51 11.14
C MET A 548 25.26 32.30 9.98
N ALA A 549 25.13 31.85 8.74
CA ALA A 549 25.67 32.59 7.60
C ALA A 549 24.81 33.81 7.27
N ASN A 550 25.36 35.03 7.49
CA ASN A 550 24.69 36.31 7.29
C ASN A 550 24.06 36.48 5.90
N THR A 551 24.67 35.91 4.84
CA THR A 551 24.16 35.99 3.47
C THR A 551 23.04 34.95 3.16
N LYS A 552 22.88 33.92 3.99
CA LYS A 552 21.94 32.84 3.79
C LYS A 552 20.72 32.90 4.72
N CYS A 553 20.77 33.67 5.81
CA CYS A 553 19.61 33.86 6.67
C CYS A 553 18.51 34.68 5.98
N HIS A 554 17.30 34.69 6.53
CA HIS A 554 16.17 35.46 6.04
C HIS A 554 16.51 36.93 5.77
N CYS A 555 17.11 37.61 6.76
CA CYS A 555 17.47 39.03 6.67
C CYS A 555 18.51 39.30 5.58
N GLY A 556 19.53 38.46 5.46
CA GLY A 556 20.55 38.58 4.39
C GLY A 556 19.97 38.36 2.99
N SER A 557 19.06 37.37 2.86
CA SER A 557 18.34 37.12 1.61
C SER A 557 17.41 38.28 1.25
N TRP A 558 16.71 38.84 2.25
CA TRP A 558 15.86 40.00 2.09
C TRP A 558 16.66 41.25 1.66
N ILE A 559 17.80 41.59 2.31
CA ILE A 559 18.66 42.73 1.93
C ILE A 559 19.12 42.60 0.48
N ARG A 560 19.54 41.42 0.07
CA ARG A 560 19.98 41.15 -1.30
C ARG A 560 18.84 41.38 -2.32
N LYS A 561 17.64 40.86 -2.02
CA LYS A 561 16.45 41.03 -2.88
C LYS A 561 16.04 42.50 -2.95
N ALA A 562 16.02 43.21 -1.81
CA ALA A 562 15.71 44.64 -1.72
C ALA A 562 16.66 45.52 -2.55
N ARG A 563 17.96 45.16 -2.59
CA ARG A 563 18.93 45.83 -3.46
C ARG A 563 18.68 45.59 -4.94
N GLN A 564 18.37 44.39 -5.34
CA GLN A 564 18.10 44.01 -6.72
C GLN A 564 16.83 44.68 -7.27
N GLU A 565 15.81 44.79 -6.43
CA GLU A 565 14.52 45.36 -6.77
C GLU A 565 14.50 46.90 -6.68
N HIS A 566 15.59 47.54 -6.16
CA HIS A 566 15.69 48.97 -5.95
C HIS A 566 14.56 49.59 -5.11
N LEU A 567 14.00 48.80 -4.20
CA LEU A 567 12.84 49.18 -3.38
C LEU A 567 13.19 50.21 -2.29
N PHE A 568 14.45 50.25 -1.81
CA PHE A 568 14.87 51.09 -0.70
C PHE A 568 16.08 51.92 -1.08
N LYS A 569 16.28 53.06 -0.36
CA LYS A 569 17.44 53.93 -0.53
C LYS A 569 18.75 53.17 -0.23
N GLN A 570 19.70 53.18 -1.15
CA GLN A 570 20.93 52.37 -1.08
C GLN A 570 21.74 52.65 0.19
N ASN A 571 21.88 53.90 0.59
CA ASN A 571 22.60 54.27 1.80
C ASN A 571 21.94 53.72 3.10
N TRP A 572 20.61 53.59 3.10
CA TRP A 572 19.89 52.96 4.21
C TRP A 572 20.11 51.46 4.26
N LEU A 573 20.07 50.79 3.10
CA LEU A 573 20.36 49.36 2.98
C LEU A 573 21.79 49.02 3.38
N ASP A 574 22.76 49.90 3.07
CA ASP A 574 24.16 49.70 3.48
C ASP A 574 24.32 49.78 4.99
N LYS A 575 23.62 50.73 5.66
CA LYS A 575 23.60 50.84 7.13
C LYS A 575 22.92 49.61 7.76
N LEU A 576 21.79 49.17 7.20
CA LEU A 576 21.07 48.00 7.69
C LEU A 576 21.94 46.75 7.58
N ASN A 577 22.61 46.56 6.43
CA ASN A 577 23.50 45.41 6.21
C ASN A 577 24.68 45.42 7.21
N ALA A 578 25.27 46.59 7.49
CA ALA A 578 26.37 46.69 8.43
C ALA A 578 25.96 46.30 9.86
N VAL A 579 24.77 46.71 10.32
CA VAL A 579 24.26 46.33 11.65
C VAL A 579 23.86 44.84 11.65
N HIS A 580 23.31 44.34 10.59
CA HIS A 580 22.97 42.90 10.44
C HIS A 580 24.25 42.02 10.48
N ASP A 581 25.32 42.43 9.80
CA ASP A 581 26.63 41.76 9.85
C ASP A 581 27.22 41.77 11.25
N GLU A 582 27.06 42.91 12.02
CA GLU A 582 27.48 43.02 13.42
C GLU A 582 26.72 42.02 14.32
N VAL A 583 25.41 41.85 14.12
CA VAL A 583 24.59 40.84 14.83
C VAL A 583 25.13 39.42 14.60
N HIS A 584 25.39 39.06 13.36
CA HIS A 584 25.92 37.72 13.02
C HIS A 584 27.35 37.50 13.55
N HIS A 585 28.19 38.54 13.56
CA HIS A 585 29.55 38.47 14.11
C HIS A 585 29.53 38.18 15.62
N ILE A 586 28.74 38.93 16.38
CA ILE A 586 28.59 38.72 17.82
C ILE A 586 28.01 37.32 18.10
N ALA A 587 26.97 36.95 17.39
CA ALA A 587 26.36 35.62 17.56
C ALA A 587 27.34 34.47 17.27
N TYR A 588 28.21 34.63 16.27
CA TYR A 588 29.22 33.64 15.95
C TYR A 588 30.29 33.52 17.07
N GLU A 589 30.74 34.63 17.65
CA GLU A 589 31.66 34.61 18.78
C GLU A 589 31.02 33.90 20.01
N LEU A 590 29.74 34.18 20.30
CA LEU A 590 29.03 33.57 21.41
C LEU A 590 28.80 32.05 21.16
N LEU A 591 28.53 31.66 19.92
CA LEU A 591 28.39 30.26 19.54
C LEU A 591 29.71 29.49 19.74
N LEU A 592 30.84 30.08 19.36
CA LEU A 592 32.16 29.45 19.56
C LEU A 592 32.44 29.25 21.06
N SER A 593 32.25 30.29 21.89
CA SER A 593 32.41 30.20 23.36
C SER A 593 31.51 29.10 23.95
N TYR A 594 30.27 29.01 23.48
CA TYR A 594 29.32 27.98 23.93
C TYR A 594 29.79 26.57 23.55
N GLN A 595 30.28 26.37 22.31
CA GLN A 595 30.78 25.09 21.82
C GLN A 595 32.11 24.65 22.48
N GLU A 596 32.94 25.64 22.90
CA GLU A 596 34.18 25.39 23.64
C GLU A 596 33.92 25.07 25.13
N GLY A 597 32.66 25.07 25.56
CA GLY A 597 32.27 24.77 26.94
C GLY A 597 32.24 26.00 27.87
N GLU A 598 32.54 27.20 27.36
CA GLU A 598 32.47 28.48 28.12
C GLU A 598 31.04 29.02 28.12
N VAL A 599 30.08 28.21 28.55
CA VAL A 599 28.64 28.51 28.49
C VAL A 599 28.27 29.81 29.22
N GLU A 600 28.85 30.07 30.38
CA GLU A 600 28.58 31.31 31.13
C GLU A 600 29.15 32.57 30.44
N THR A 601 30.28 32.44 29.76
CA THR A 601 30.84 33.54 28.94
C THR A 601 29.90 33.86 27.78
N ALA A 602 29.38 32.83 27.11
CA ALA A 602 28.40 32.96 26.02
C ALA A 602 27.11 33.64 26.54
N ARG A 603 26.57 33.19 27.67
CA ARG A 603 25.35 33.74 28.27
C ARG A 603 25.51 35.22 28.66
N ASN A 604 26.64 35.59 29.29
CA ASN A 604 26.93 36.96 29.66
C ASN A 604 27.13 37.88 28.44
N GLY A 605 27.49 37.34 27.30
CA GLY A 605 27.63 38.08 26.05
C GLY A 605 26.31 38.43 25.35
N LEU A 606 25.18 37.82 25.75
CA LEU A 606 23.86 38.04 25.12
C LEU A 606 23.38 39.48 25.18
N ASP A 607 23.78 40.26 26.24
CA ASP A 607 23.45 41.67 26.34
C ASP A 607 23.98 42.49 25.16
N LYS A 608 25.17 42.15 24.64
CA LYS A 608 25.74 42.81 23.46
C LYS A 608 24.89 42.57 22.22
N LEU A 609 24.46 41.31 22.05
CA LEU A 609 23.59 40.91 20.92
C LEU A 609 22.25 41.69 20.98
N GLN A 610 21.65 41.81 22.17
CA GLN A 610 20.39 42.54 22.35
C GLN A 610 20.54 44.04 22.06
N ILE A 611 21.66 44.67 22.45
CA ILE A 611 21.95 46.08 22.17
C ILE A 611 22.04 46.34 20.66
N VAL A 612 22.74 45.47 19.91
CA VAL A 612 22.91 45.63 18.46
C VAL A 612 21.58 45.32 17.73
N SER A 613 20.83 44.30 18.16
CA SER A 613 19.48 44.06 17.70
C SER A 613 18.56 45.28 17.90
N GLY A 614 18.64 45.93 19.05
CA GLY A 614 17.91 47.17 19.31
C GLY A 614 18.29 48.32 18.38
N LYS A 615 19.58 48.42 17.96
CA LYS A 615 20.00 49.39 16.93
C LYS A 615 19.38 49.06 15.56
N MET A 616 19.32 47.78 15.22
CA MET A 616 18.72 47.33 13.97
C MET A 616 17.22 47.65 13.90
N ASN A 617 16.48 47.36 14.97
CA ASN A 617 15.06 47.70 15.05
C ASN A 617 14.79 49.21 14.97
N LYS A 618 15.61 50.05 15.65
CA LYS A 618 15.51 51.51 15.52
C LYS A 618 15.76 52.01 14.09
N LEU A 619 16.70 51.42 13.37
CA LEU A 619 16.98 51.77 11.98
C LEU A 619 15.80 51.40 11.05
N LEU A 620 15.11 50.28 11.33
CA LEU A 620 13.92 49.85 10.61
C LEU A 620 12.72 50.77 10.91
N ASP A 621 12.57 51.25 12.18
CA ASP A 621 11.49 52.17 12.56
C ASP A 621 11.68 53.58 11.99
N GLN A 622 12.87 53.97 11.64
CA GLN A 622 13.21 55.32 11.16
C GLN A 622 13.26 55.42 9.62
N TYR A 623 12.83 54.40 8.91
CA TYR A 623 12.77 54.48 7.45
C TYR A 623 11.61 55.39 7.03
N ASP A 624 11.95 56.52 6.39
CA ASP A 624 10.99 57.40 5.71
C ASP A 624 11.23 57.31 4.20
N ASP A 625 10.14 57.14 3.44
CA ASP A 625 10.13 56.98 1.98
C ASP A 625 10.77 58.15 1.23
#